data_0c3ec134f2e3b28cc0b10cb8f730bafe
#
_entry.id   0c3ec134f2e3b28cc0b10cb8f730bafe
#
_cell.length_a   1.000
_cell.length_b   1.000
_cell.length_c   1.000
_cell.angle_alpha   90.00
_cell.angle_beta   90.00
_cell.angle_gamma   90.00
#
_symmetry.space_group_name_H-M   'P 1'
#
loop_
_entity.id
_entity.type
_entity.pdbx_description
1 polymer ?
#
loop_
_entity_poly.entity_id
_entity_poly.type
_entity_poly.pdbx_seq_one_letter_code
_entity_poly.pdbx_strand_id
1 'polypeptide(L)' 'NKLIIDVASEKIFLMIINSSNIYNITYDNTKINFEKLTIIINDFLISYNLKLTDINRIYINRGPGSFAGIRNSLSIIKA' A
#
# COMPACT_ATOMS: atom_id res chain seq x y z
N ASN A 1 7.42 -8.72 -6.32
CA ASN A 1 6.62 -7.49 -6.28
C ASN A 1 6.67 -6.88 -4.88
N LYS A 2 6.88 -5.58 -4.83
CA LYS A 2 6.87 -4.81 -3.58
C LYS A 2 5.74 -3.81 -3.60
N LEU A 3 5.10 -3.63 -2.46
CA LEU A 3 4.07 -2.62 -2.28
C LEU A 3 4.53 -1.63 -1.22
N ILE A 4 4.46 -0.36 -1.53
CA ILE A 4 4.79 0.72 -0.60
C ILE A 4 3.51 1.48 -0.29
N ILE A 5 3.26 1.67 0.99
CA ILE A 5 2.09 2.39 1.49
C ILE A 5 2.59 3.50 2.39
N ASP A 6 2.27 4.73 2.04
CA ASP A 6 2.65 5.90 2.84
C ASP A 6 1.38 6.65 3.24
N VAL A 7 1.11 6.67 4.52
CA VAL A 7 -0.05 7.36 5.10
C VAL A 7 0.37 8.43 6.09
N ALA A 8 1.63 8.85 6.03
CA ALA A 8 2.21 9.78 6.99
C ALA A 8 1.90 11.25 6.71
N SER A 9 1.43 11.57 5.51
CA SER A 9 1.20 12.96 5.10
C SER A 9 -0.27 13.21 4.73
N GLU A 10 -0.53 14.35 4.13
CA GLU A 10 -1.87 14.72 3.67
C GLU A 10 -2.40 13.86 2.54
N LYS A 11 -1.52 13.07 1.92
CA LYS A 11 -1.87 12.14 0.86
C LYS A 11 -1.58 10.71 1.28
N ILE A 12 -2.45 9.81 0.87
CA ILE A 12 -2.17 8.39 0.91
C ILE A 12 -1.44 8.06 -0.40
N PHE A 13 -0.23 7.55 -0.29
CA PHE A 13 0.58 7.20 -1.44
C PHE A 13 0.75 5.70 -1.51
N LEU A 14 0.43 5.11 -2.66
CA LEU A 14 0.61 3.69 -2.92
C LEU A 14 1.54 3.52 -4.12
N MET A 15 2.48 2.59 -4.02
CA MET A 15 3.40 2.28 -5.09
C MET A 15 3.61 0.77 -5.20
N ILE A 16 3.58 0.26 -6.42
CA ILE A 16 3.96 -1.12 -6.71
C ILE A 16 5.26 -1.08 -7.48
N ILE A 17 6.25 -1.83 -7.02
CA ILE A 17 7.53 -2.00 -7.71
C ILE A 17 7.65 -3.46 -8.10
N ASN A 18 7.71 -3.72 -9.40
CA ASN A 18 8.06 -5.05 -9.90
C ASN A 18 9.36 -4.97 -10.72
N SER A 19 9.79 -6.08 -11.28
CA SER A 19 11.10 -6.15 -11.97
C SER A 19 11.23 -5.19 -13.16
N SER A 20 10.13 -4.80 -13.78
CA SER A 20 10.15 -4.01 -15.01
C SER A 20 9.44 -2.68 -14.91
N ASN A 21 8.55 -2.52 -13.92
CA ASN A 21 7.64 -1.39 -13.89
C ASN A 21 7.46 -0.86 -12.48
N ILE A 22 7.12 0.43 -12.40
CA ILE A 22 6.74 1.10 -11.17
C ILE A 22 5.39 1.75 -11.42
N TYR A 23 4.42 1.44 -10.58
CA TYR A 23 3.09 2.06 -10.63
C TYR A 23 2.82 2.77 -9.33
N ASN A 24 2.19 3.91 -9.39
CA ASN A 24 1.82 4.64 -8.17
C ASN A 24 0.47 5.32 -8.33
N ILE A 25 -0.15 5.63 -7.19
CA ILE A 25 -1.39 6.37 -7.12
C ILE A 25 -1.44 7.10 -5.79
N THR A 26 -2.12 8.24 -5.76
CA THR A 26 -2.32 8.99 -4.51
C THR A 26 -3.81 9.27 -4.31
N TYR A 27 -4.19 9.34 -3.06
CA TYR A 27 -5.52 9.73 -2.62
C TYR A 27 -5.37 10.77 -1.51
N ASP A 28 -6.40 11.57 -1.29
CA ASP A 28 -6.41 12.45 -0.13
C ASP A 28 -6.48 11.61 1.15
N ASN A 29 -5.68 11.97 2.14
CA ASN A 29 -5.66 11.25 3.41
C ASN A 29 -6.77 11.78 4.32
N THR A 30 -8.01 11.52 3.93
CA THR A 30 -9.19 11.84 4.71
C THR A 30 -9.51 10.66 5.62
N LYS A 31 -10.33 10.91 6.65
CA LYS A 31 -10.78 9.83 7.52
C LYS A 31 -11.50 8.74 6.73
N ILE A 32 -12.33 9.12 5.78
CA ILE A 32 -13.09 8.18 4.95
C ILE A 32 -12.15 7.32 4.11
N ASN A 33 -11.17 7.93 3.45
CA ASN A 33 -10.21 7.19 2.64
C ASN A 33 -9.33 6.29 3.49
N PHE A 34 -8.92 6.76 4.65
CA PHE A 34 -8.12 5.94 5.56
C PHE A 34 -8.90 4.71 6.04
N GLU A 35 -10.17 4.86 6.33
CA GLU A 35 -11.03 3.74 6.72
C GLU A 35 -11.24 2.74 5.58
N LYS A 36 -11.14 3.20 4.34
CA LYS A 36 -11.26 2.36 3.14
C LYS A 36 -9.91 1.88 2.62
N LEU A 37 -8.85 2.01 3.40
CA LEU A 37 -7.49 1.74 2.92
C LEU A 37 -7.34 0.33 2.34
N THR A 38 -7.93 -0.68 2.96
CA THR A 38 -7.88 -2.06 2.46
C THR A 38 -8.51 -2.17 1.08
N ILE A 39 -9.66 -1.52 0.89
CA ILE A 39 -10.37 -1.52 -0.40
C ILE A 39 -9.54 -0.79 -1.46
N ILE A 40 -8.98 0.36 -1.10
CA ILE A 40 -8.15 1.16 -1.99
C ILE A 40 -6.93 0.37 -2.45
N ILE A 41 -6.24 -0.30 -1.52
CA ILE A 41 -5.08 -1.12 -1.84
C ILE A 41 -5.46 -2.26 -2.78
N ASN A 42 -6.54 -2.95 -2.48
CA ASN A 42 -7.00 -4.06 -3.29
C ASN A 42 -7.36 -3.61 -4.71
N ASP A 43 -8.08 -2.51 -4.84
CA ASP A 43 -8.46 -1.95 -6.15
C ASP A 43 -7.22 -1.54 -6.95
N PHE A 44 -6.22 -0.96 -6.29
CA PHE A 44 -4.97 -0.60 -6.94
C PHE A 44 -4.24 -1.83 -7.49
N LEU A 45 -4.15 -2.89 -6.69
CA LEU A 45 -3.52 -4.13 -7.14
C LEU A 45 -4.30 -4.76 -8.31
N ILE A 46 -5.62 -4.83 -8.22
CA ILE A 46 -6.45 -5.42 -9.26
C ILE A 46 -6.29 -4.68 -10.59
N SER A 47 -6.15 -3.35 -10.56
CA SER A 47 -5.98 -2.59 -11.80
C SER A 47 -4.72 -2.96 -12.56
N TYR A 48 -3.76 -3.65 -11.93
CA TYR A 48 -2.55 -4.15 -12.57
C TYR A 48 -2.49 -5.68 -12.59
N ASN A 49 -3.65 -6.34 -12.46
CA ASN A 49 -3.77 -7.80 -12.46
C ASN A 49 -2.97 -8.48 -11.34
N LEU A 50 -2.90 -7.82 -10.20
CA LEU A 50 -2.18 -8.35 -9.03
C LEU A 50 -3.14 -8.67 -7.90
N LYS A 51 -2.74 -9.64 -7.08
CA LYS A 51 -3.40 -9.98 -5.83
C LYS A 51 -2.45 -9.71 -4.69
N LEU A 52 -2.96 -9.58 -3.47
CA LEU A 52 -2.11 -9.43 -2.30
C LEU A 52 -1.12 -10.58 -2.16
N THR A 53 -1.52 -11.79 -2.54
CA THR A 53 -0.63 -12.95 -2.51
C THR A 53 0.54 -12.86 -3.49
N ASP A 54 0.46 -12.01 -4.49
CA ASP A 54 1.55 -11.77 -5.44
C ASP A 54 2.61 -10.82 -4.88
N ILE A 55 2.34 -10.17 -3.76
CA ILE A 55 3.23 -9.21 -3.15
C ILE A 55 4.16 -9.94 -2.19
N ASN A 56 5.47 -9.78 -2.42
CA ASN A 56 6.50 -10.42 -1.60
C ASN A 56 6.84 -9.60 -0.37
N ARG A 57 6.81 -8.29 -0.49
CA ARG A 57 7.11 -7.37 0.61
C ARG A 57 6.19 -6.18 0.59
N ILE A 58 5.83 -5.72 1.77
CA ILE A 58 5.03 -4.52 1.95
C ILE A 58 5.75 -3.62 2.93
N TYR A 59 5.88 -2.34 2.56
CA TYR A 59 6.49 -1.31 3.39
C TYR A 59 5.44 -0.28 3.72
N ILE A 60 5.30 0.02 5.00
CA ILE A 60 4.32 1.00 5.47
C ILE A 60 5.05 2.13 6.18
N ASN A 61 4.76 3.36 5.78
CA ASN A 61 5.18 4.55 6.49
C ASN A 61 3.94 5.20 7.13
N ARG A 62 3.88 5.18 8.45
CA ARG A 62 2.76 5.75 9.22
C ARG A 62 3.07 7.12 9.79
N GLY A 63 4.31 7.57 9.70
CA GLY A 63 4.74 8.84 10.24
C GLY A 63 6.25 8.84 10.45
N PRO A 64 6.82 9.93 10.93
CA PRO A 64 8.27 10.05 11.10
C PRO A 64 8.83 8.90 11.94
N GLY A 65 9.82 8.20 11.40
CA GLY A 65 10.50 7.11 12.08
C GLY A 65 9.73 5.82 12.21
N SER A 66 8.57 5.70 11.63
CA SER A 66 7.72 4.52 11.80
C SER A 66 7.59 3.67 10.52
N PHE A 67 8.63 3.61 9.73
CA PHE A 67 8.65 2.77 8.54
C PHE A 67 8.88 1.30 8.93
N ALA A 68 8.04 0.41 8.41
CA ALA A 68 8.15 -1.01 8.69
C ALA A 68 8.02 -1.83 7.41
N GLY A 69 8.88 -2.85 7.28
CA GLY A 69 8.78 -3.84 6.19
C GLY A 69 8.08 -5.08 6.69
N ILE A 70 7.07 -5.54 5.96
CA ILE A 70 6.26 -6.69 6.33
C ILE A 70 6.25 -7.68 5.18
N ARG A 71 6.55 -8.94 5.47
CA ARG A 71 6.54 -9.99 4.46
C ARG A 71 5.18 -10.62 4.25
N ASN A 72 4.37 -10.65 5.29
CA ASN A 72 3.05 -11.27 5.22
C ASN A 72 2.00 -10.20 4.97
N SER A 73 1.47 -10.16 3.76
CA SER A 73 0.48 -9.17 3.37
C SER A 73 -0.80 -9.24 4.17
N LEU A 74 -1.16 -10.43 4.68
CA LEU A 74 -2.37 -10.60 5.49
C LEU A 74 -2.27 -9.87 6.82
N SER A 75 -1.06 -9.71 7.36
CA SER A 75 -0.84 -9.00 8.62
C SER A 75 -1.27 -7.54 8.56
N ILE A 76 -1.15 -6.91 7.41
CA ILE A 76 -1.52 -5.51 7.21
C ILE A 76 -3.03 -5.36 7.21
N ILE A 77 -3.73 -6.25 6.54
CA ILE A 77 -5.18 -6.17 6.41
C ILE A 77 -5.84 -6.34 7.77
N LYS A 78 -5.26 -7.15 8.63
CA LYS A 78 -5.79 -7.41 9.97
C LYS A 78 -5.37 -6.36 11.00
N ALA A 79 -4.31 -5.66 10.74
CA ALA A 79 -3.82 -4.62 11.62
C ALA A 79 -4.53 -3.32 11.40
#